data_5dd8e2ae4d8b291e0aca1db3e7e5772d
#
_entry.id   5dd8e2ae4d8b291e0aca1db3e7e5772d
#
_cell.length_a   1.000
_cell.length_b   1.000
_cell.length_c   1.000
_cell.angle_alpha   90.00
_cell.angle_beta   90.00
_cell.angle_gamma   90.00
#
_symmetry.space_group_name_H-M   'P 1'
#
loop_
_entity.id
_entity.type
_entity.pdbx_description
1 polymer ?
#
loop_
_entity_poly.entity_id
_entity_poly.type
_entity_poly.pdbx_seq_one_letter_code
_entity_poly.pdbx_strand_id
1 'polypeptide(L)'
;MTGIQDKRRAIRHLLREDEPADAMAAYYALYHPDDKTTLVVPPTTEGQRANGYVALSRTGIDLFRPLVTMRLPTDRDPAAVQAAADLLRLALGSGQPVILSAPVRYMPLLRALFDIQSEEQLRLYALAARAFEPIVNVLVTRGVGAGGLARYTIRSAQSGQEEVMADATLNWQSPRYGEIAVNTRPQHRRQGWGRSVVAALSQHLLDSGRTPLYVVSEENAASIQLAESVGFRDTGARELFLQAALRGQR
;
A
#
# COMPACT_ATOMS: atom_id res chain seq x y z
N MET A 1 10.77 -27.77 3.38
CA MET A 1 10.48 -26.41 2.91
C MET A 1 9.31 -25.86 3.72
N THR A 2 9.52 -24.82 4.50
CA THR A 2 8.48 -24.20 5.32
C THR A 2 7.46 -23.53 4.39
N GLY A 3 6.17 -23.87 4.52
CA GLY A 3 5.10 -23.27 3.73
C GLY A 3 4.96 -21.76 3.97
N ILE A 4 4.25 -21.03 3.09
CA ILE A 4 4.05 -19.58 3.26
C ILE A 4 3.38 -19.24 4.60
N GLN A 5 2.50 -20.09 5.10
CA GLN A 5 1.81 -19.88 6.37
C GLN A 5 2.76 -19.98 7.59
N ASP A 6 3.78 -20.84 7.52
CA ASP A 6 4.80 -20.92 8.56
C ASP A 6 5.65 -19.64 8.58
N LYS A 7 6.04 -19.17 7.39
CA LYS A 7 6.77 -17.90 7.24
C LYS A 7 5.95 -16.72 7.77
N ARG A 8 4.64 -16.67 7.48
CA ARG A 8 3.73 -15.64 8.00
C ARG A 8 3.67 -15.64 9.52
N ARG A 9 3.60 -16.81 10.13
CA ARG A 9 3.66 -16.96 11.61
C ARG A 9 4.99 -16.44 12.17
N ALA A 10 6.11 -16.77 11.51
CA ALA A 10 7.44 -16.36 11.95
C ALA A 10 7.67 -14.84 11.95
N ILE A 11 6.99 -14.10 11.07
CA ILE A 11 7.18 -12.64 10.90
C ILE A 11 6.10 -11.78 11.55
N ARG A 12 4.98 -12.36 12.00
CA ARG A 12 3.81 -11.58 12.43
C ARG A 12 4.12 -10.56 13.52
N HIS A 13 5.03 -10.87 14.41
CA HIS A 13 5.49 -9.99 15.50
C HIS A 13 6.26 -8.75 15.01
N LEU A 14 6.73 -8.71 13.74
CA LEU A 14 7.39 -7.56 13.13
C LEU A 14 6.41 -6.51 12.63
N LEU A 15 5.11 -6.80 12.68
CA LEU A 15 4.05 -5.99 12.11
C LEU A 15 2.99 -5.71 13.17
N ARG A 16 2.73 -4.45 13.42
CA ARG A 16 1.64 -4.01 14.30
C ARG A 16 0.39 -3.79 13.44
N GLU A 17 -0.45 -4.83 13.38
CA GLU A 17 -1.64 -4.85 12.52
C GLU A 17 -2.72 -3.82 12.88
N ASP A 18 -2.60 -3.18 14.03
CA ASP A 18 -3.45 -2.10 14.55
C ASP A 18 -2.87 -0.70 14.28
N GLU A 19 -1.66 -0.62 13.74
CA GLU A 19 -1.01 0.64 13.40
C GLU A 19 -1.15 0.94 11.90
N PRO A 20 -1.68 2.11 11.52
CA PRO A 20 -1.79 2.50 10.12
C PRO A 20 -0.47 2.44 9.35
N ALA A 21 0.65 2.79 10.01
CA ALA A 21 1.98 2.78 9.42
C ALA A 21 2.47 1.40 8.99
N ASP A 22 1.92 0.32 9.57
CA ASP A 22 2.26 -1.05 9.21
C ASP A 22 1.22 -1.69 8.27
N ALA A 23 0.09 -1.03 8.01
CA ALA A 23 -1.08 -1.63 7.36
C ALA A 23 -0.79 -2.21 5.98
N MET A 24 -0.10 -1.47 5.10
CA MET A 24 0.26 -1.94 3.76
C MET A 24 1.23 -3.12 3.83
N ALA A 25 2.29 -3.00 4.63
CA ALA A 25 3.27 -4.05 4.81
C ALA A 25 2.64 -5.31 5.42
N ALA A 26 1.72 -5.16 6.39
CA ALA A 26 0.96 -6.25 6.97
C ALA A 26 0.04 -6.93 5.94
N TYR A 27 -0.65 -6.14 5.10
CA TYR A 27 -1.49 -6.70 4.04
C TYR A 27 -0.67 -7.58 3.09
N TYR A 28 0.39 -7.06 2.51
CA TYR A 28 1.18 -7.79 1.50
C TYR A 28 1.95 -8.98 2.08
N ALA A 29 2.40 -8.88 3.32
CA ALA A 29 3.13 -9.98 3.94
C ALA A 29 2.21 -11.08 4.51
N LEU A 30 1.03 -10.72 5.07
CA LEU A 30 0.21 -11.65 5.84
C LEU A 30 -1.09 -12.07 5.14
N TYR A 31 -1.68 -11.19 4.28
CA TYR A 31 -3.04 -11.36 3.76
C TYR A 31 -3.14 -11.44 2.24
N HIS A 32 -2.13 -10.96 1.51
CA HIS A 32 -2.14 -11.04 0.04
C HIS A 32 -2.14 -12.49 -0.43
N PRO A 33 -2.83 -12.82 -1.55
CA PRO A 33 -2.98 -14.21 -2.03
C PRO A 33 -1.66 -14.98 -2.12
N ASP A 34 -1.68 -16.23 -1.68
CA ASP A 34 -0.49 -17.08 -1.57
C ASP A 34 0.19 -17.32 -2.92
N ASP A 35 -0.61 -17.51 -3.96
CA ASP A 35 -0.17 -17.71 -5.35
C ASP A 35 0.43 -16.45 -6.00
N LYS A 36 0.22 -15.29 -5.38
CA LYS A 36 0.73 -13.97 -5.84
C LYS A 36 1.83 -13.41 -4.95
N THR A 37 2.22 -14.13 -3.89
CA THR A 37 3.18 -13.64 -2.90
C THR A 37 4.36 -14.59 -2.76
N THR A 38 5.56 -14.06 -2.95
CA THR A 38 6.79 -14.73 -2.54
C THR A 38 7.28 -14.08 -1.25
N LEU A 39 7.23 -14.82 -0.14
CA LEU A 39 7.71 -14.36 1.16
C LEU A 39 9.07 -14.97 1.46
N VAL A 40 10.08 -14.12 1.61
CA VAL A 40 11.45 -14.51 1.96
C VAL A 40 11.73 -14.08 3.39
N VAL A 41 12.22 -15.02 4.18
CA VAL A 41 12.63 -14.82 5.58
C VAL A 41 14.04 -15.36 5.74
N PRO A 42 14.84 -14.83 6.68
CA PRO A 42 16.13 -15.42 7.00
C PRO A 42 15.96 -16.89 7.44
N PRO A 43 16.98 -17.74 7.24
CA PRO A 43 16.95 -19.10 7.77
C PRO A 43 16.67 -19.09 9.29
N THR A 44 15.62 -19.78 9.69
CA THR A 44 15.22 -19.93 11.09
C THR A 44 15.00 -21.41 11.39
N THR A 45 15.27 -21.83 12.61
CA THR A 45 14.86 -23.14 13.09
C THR A 45 13.35 -23.20 13.27
N GLU A 46 12.77 -24.38 13.23
CA GLU A 46 11.34 -24.56 13.35
C GLU A 46 10.79 -23.93 14.64
N GLY A 47 9.73 -23.13 14.50
CA GLY A 47 9.12 -22.38 15.61
C GLY A 47 9.83 -21.09 16.02
N GLN A 48 10.97 -20.75 15.43
CA GLN A 48 11.71 -19.52 15.73
C GLN A 48 11.11 -18.29 15.02
N ARG A 49 11.14 -17.14 15.71
CA ARG A 49 10.74 -15.85 15.16
C ARG A 49 11.83 -15.31 14.22
N ALA A 50 11.43 -14.85 13.03
CA ALA A 50 12.35 -14.20 12.11
C ALA A 50 12.59 -12.74 12.53
N ASN A 51 13.80 -12.23 12.31
CA ASN A 51 14.17 -10.84 12.62
C ASN A 51 13.96 -9.86 11.44
N GLY A 52 13.42 -10.36 10.32
CA GLY A 52 13.12 -9.57 9.14
C GLY A 52 12.40 -10.38 8.07
N TYR A 53 11.89 -9.71 7.05
CA TYR A 53 11.31 -10.34 5.86
C TYR A 53 11.35 -9.40 4.65
N VAL A 54 11.27 -10.01 3.46
CA VAL A 54 10.98 -9.34 2.19
C VAL A 54 9.82 -10.08 1.53
N ALA A 55 8.75 -9.35 1.18
CA ALA A 55 7.60 -9.88 0.47
C ALA A 55 7.54 -9.28 -0.93
N LEU A 56 7.55 -10.14 -1.95
CA LEU A 56 7.36 -9.78 -3.36
C LEU A 56 5.92 -10.12 -3.74
N SER A 57 5.15 -9.13 -4.14
CA SER A 57 3.72 -9.27 -4.43
C SER A 57 3.39 -8.87 -5.85
N ARG A 58 2.73 -9.77 -6.59
CA ARG A 58 2.16 -9.46 -7.92
C ARG A 58 0.80 -8.79 -7.72
N THR A 59 0.79 -7.47 -7.78
CA THR A 59 -0.40 -6.65 -7.48
C THR A 59 -1.34 -6.46 -8.69
N GLY A 60 -0.81 -6.64 -9.91
CA GLY A 60 -1.50 -6.29 -11.15
C GLY A 60 -1.46 -4.80 -11.50
N ILE A 61 -0.88 -3.95 -10.65
CA ILE A 61 -0.62 -2.53 -10.95
C ILE A 61 0.47 -2.41 -12.02
N ASP A 62 1.50 -3.23 -11.88
CA ASP A 62 2.56 -3.39 -12.87
C ASP A 62 2.72 -4.87 -13.18
N LEU A 63 2.70 -5.22 -14.47
CA LEU A 63 2.76 -6.62 -14.91
C LEU A 63 4.19 -7.19 -14.85
N PHE A 64 5.20 -6.34 -14.87
CA PHE A 64 6.61 -6.73 -14.98
C PHE A 64 7.37 -6.58 -13.67
N ARG A 65 6.96 -5.65 -12.80
CA ARG A 65 7.64 -5.33 -11.55
C ARG A 65 6.77 -5.72 -10.36
N PRO A 66 7.22 -6.66 -9.51
CA PRO A 66 6.53 -6.94 -8.26
C PRO A 66 6.65 -5.76 -7.30
N LEU A 67 5.61 -5.55 -6.51
CA LEU A 67 5.69 -4.69 -5.34
C LEU A 67 6.44 -5.43 -4.24
N VAL A 68 7.44 -4.78 -3.67
CA VAL A 68 8.26 -5.32 -2.59
C VAL A 68 7.99 -4.52 -1.32
N THR A 69 7.50 -5.19 -0.29
CA THR A 69 7.38 -4.65 1.07
C THR A 69 8.33 -5.40 2.00
N MET A 70 8.80 -4.75 3.07
CA MET A 70 9.82 -5.34 3.92
C MET A 70 9.78 -4.82 5.36
N ARG A 71 10.30 -5.66 6.27
CA ARG A 71 10.81 -5.24 7.56
C ARG A 71 12.19 -5.85 7.72
N LEU A 72 13.20 -5.00 7.79
CA LEU A 72 14.61 -5.38 7.86
C LEU A 72 15.11 -5.31 9.30
N PRO A 73 16.11 -6.10 9.69
CA PRO A 73 16.83 -5.90 10.94
C PRO A 73 17.27 -4.44 11.05
N THR A 74 16.95 -3.76 12.16
CA THR A 74 17.10 -2.30 12.29
C THR A 74 18.03 -1.86 13.40
N ASP A 75 18.72 -2.78 14.06
CA ASP A 75 19.72 -2.43 15.05
C ASP A 75 20.85 -1.63 14.40
N ARG A 76 21.40 -0.66 15.15
CA ARG A 76 22.53 0.17 14.66
C ARG A 76 23.85 -0.59 14.58
N ASP A 77 23.83 -1.88 14.87
CA ASP A 77 24.96 -2.78 14.75
C ASP A 77 25.29 -3.04 13.27
N PRO A 78 26.56 -2.96 12.85
CA PRO A 78 27.00 -3.34 11.51
C PRO A 78 26.55 -4.74 11.08
N ALA A 79 26.44 -5.70 12.01
CA ALA A 79 25.93 -7.03 11.73
C ALA A 79 24.47 -7.02 11.30
N ALA A 80 23.62 -6.16 11.87
CA ALA A 80 22.22 -6.01 11.46
C ALA A 80 22.11 -5.40 10.06
N VAL A 81 22.96 -4.43 9.71
CA VAL A 81 23.03 -3.84 8.36
C VAL A 81 23.42 -4.89 7.33
N GLN A 82 24.42 -5.72 7.65
CA GLN A 82 24.84 -6.81 6.77
C GLN A 82 23.73 -7.85 6.61
N ALA A 83 23.06 -8.25 7.70
CA ALA A 83 21.92 -9.18 7.66
C ALA A 83 20.75 -8.64 6.83
N ALA A 84 20.48 -7.33 6.89
CA ALA A 84 19.48 -6.67 6.05
C ALA A 84 19.86 -6.70 4.57
N ALA A 85 21.13 -6.44 4.24
CA ALA A 85 21.63 -6.50 2.86
C ALA A 85 21.58 -7.95 2.32
N ASP A 86 21.93 -8.92 3.12
CA ASP A 86 21.90 -10.33 2.73
C ASP A 86 20.46 -10.84 2.52
N LEU A 87 19.52 -10.40 3.35
CA LEU A 87 18.10 -10.70 3.17
C LEU A 87 17.55 -10.12 1.86
N LEU A 88 17.92 -8.89 1.51
CA LEU A 88 17.53 -8.28 0.23
C LEU A 88 18.12 -9.05 -0.95
N ARG A 89 19.39 -9.44 -0.88
CA ARG A 89 20.05 -10.25 -1.92
C ARG A 89 19.47 -11.67 -2.03
N LEU A 90 19.06 -12.25 -0.92
CA LEU A 90 18.37 -13.55 -0.91
C LEU A 90 17.00 -13.47 -1.60
N ALA A 91 16.32 -12.33 -1.46
CA ALA A 91 14.97 -12.14 -1.97
C ALA A 91 14.91 -11.71 -3.44
N LEU A 92 15.93 -10.96 -3.90
CA LEU A 92 15.91 -10.27 -5.19
C LEU A 92 17.07 -10.68 -6.07
N GLY A 93 16.77 -10.95 -7.33
CA GLY A 93 17.81 -11.14 -8.35
C GLY A 93 18.53 -9.82 -8.69
N SER A 94 19.83 -9.91 -8.98
CA SER A 94 20.59 -8.76 -9.48
C SER A 94 19.99 -8.23 -10.79
N GLY A 95 19.80 -6.91 -10.89
CA GLY A 95 19.24 -6.26 -12.06
C GLY A 95 17.71 -6.42 -12.21
N GLN A 96 17.05 -7.20 -11.33
CA GLN A 96 15.60 -7.37 -11.39
C GLN A 96 14.88 -6.05 -11.07
N PRO A 97 14.06 -5.50 -11.99
CA PRO A 97 13.26 -4.32 -11.72
C PRO A 97 12.17 -4.62 -10.70
N VAL A 98 12.01 -3.75 -9.71
CA VAL A 98 11.00 -3.85 -8.65
C VAL A 98 10.41 -2.49 -8.33
N ILE A 99 9.25 -2.51 -7.68
CA ILE A 99 8.68 -1.36 -6.99
C ILE A 99 8.87 -1.61 -5.49
N LEU A 100 9.62 -0.75 -4.80
CA LEU A 100 9.82 -0.86 -3.36
C LEU A 100 8.85 0.06 -2.64
N SER A 101 8.13 -0.45 -1.64
CA SER A 101 7.46 0.35 -0.63
C SER A 101 8.10 0.05 0.72
N ALA A 102 8.67 1.07 1.35
CA ALA A 102 9.50 0.90 2.53
C ALA A 102 9.48 2.14 3.45
N PRO A 103 9.63 1.96 4.78
CA PRO A 103 9.83 3.08 5.69
C PRO A 103 11.04 3.95 5.30
N VAL A 104 10.90 5.27 5.43
CA VAL A 104 11.95 6.27 5.08
C VAL A 104 13.29 5.97 5.75
N ARG A 105 13.29 5.38 6.95
CA ARG A 105 14.51 5.00 7.66
C ARG A 105 15.42 4.02 6.91
N TYR A 106 14.91 3.31 5.90
CA TYR A 106 15.72 2.37 5.08
C TYR A 106 16.41 3.05 3.91
N MET A 107 16.15 4.34 3.64
CA MET A 107 16.70 5.04 2.48
C MET A 107 18.24 4.93 2.35
N PRO A 108 19.06 5.09 3.41
CA PRO A 108 20.51 4.95 3.27
C PRO A 108 20.94 3.58 2.75
N LEU A 109 20.31 2.51 3.26
CA LEU A 109 20.59 1.14 2.83
C LEU A 109 20.12 0.91 1.39
N LEU A 110 18.91 1.38 1.06
CA LEU A 110 18.36 1.22 -0.28
C LEU A 110 19.19 1.95 -1.33
N ARG A 111 19.64 3.18 -1.05
CA ARG A 111 20.57 3.92 -1.94
C ARG A 111 21.92 3.22 -2.12
N ALA A 112 22.41 2.52 -1.10
CA ALA A 112 23.65 1.77 -1.20
C ALA A 112 23.52 0.51 -2.06
N LEU A 113 22.36 -0.14 -2.05
CA LEU A 113 22.16 -1.46 -2.68
C LEU A 113 21.44 -1.40 -4.03
N PHE A 114 20.68 -0.34 -4.33
CA PHE A 114 19.83 -0.28 -5.52
C PHE A 114 20.25 0.84 -6.48
N ASP A 115 20.02 0.58 -7.76
CA ASP A 115 19.93 1.62 -8.79
C ASP A 115 18.49 2.15 -8.81
N ILE A 116 18.29 3.35 -8.27
CA ILE A 116 16.98 3.98 -8.13
C ILE A 116 16.70 4.80 -9.39
N GLN A 117 15.61 4.47 -10.08
CA GLN A 117 15.15 5.14 -11.29
C GLN A 117 14.16 6.26 -10.98
N SER A 118 13.29 6.05 -9.99
CA SER A 118 12.38 7.07 -9.48
C SER A 118 12.20 6.93 -7.97
N GLU A 119 12.03 8.07 -7.31
CA GLU A 119 11.83 8.16 -5.86
C GLU A 119 10.65 9.07 -5.59
N GLU A 120 9.71 8.60 -4.80
CA GLU A 120 8.57 9.36 -4.32
C GLU A 120 8.40 9.12 -2.82
N GLN A 121 8.11 10.17 -2.07
CA GLN A 121 7.75 10.08 -0.67
C GLN A 121 6.24 10.20 -0.51
N LEU A 122 5.64 9.22 0.13
CA LEU A 122 4.22 9.12 0.34
C LEU A 122 3.86 9.47 1.78
N ARG A 123 2.74 10.17 1.95
CA ARG A 123 2.05 10.40 3.23
C ARG A 123 0.92 9.41 3.39
N LEU A 124 0.79 8.89 4.60
CA LEU A 124 -0.32 8.04 4.98
C LEU A 124 -1.33 8.82 5.80
N TYR A 125 -2.56 8.86 5.31
CA TYR A 125 -3.73 9.42 5.98
C TYR A 125 -4.65 8.30 6.45
N ALA A 126 -5.22 8.45 7.64
CA ALA A 126 -6.28 7.56 8.15
C ALA A 126 -7.55 8.36 8.41
N LEU A 127 -8.70 7.77 8.15
CA LEU A 127 -9.98 8.43 8.42
C LEU A 127 -10.23 8.50 9.93
N ALA A 128 -10.44 9.71 10.41
CA ALA A 128 -10.86 9.95 11.78
C ALA A 128 -12.37 9.73 11.87
N ALA A 129 -12.82 8.53 12.26
CA ALA A 129 -14.23 8.15 12.25
C ALA A 129 -15.15 9.15 13.00
N ARG A 130 -14.65 9.79 14.05
CA ARG A 130 -15.39 10.81 14.82
C ARG A 130 -15.56 12.15 14.07
N ALA A 131 -14.71 12.42 13.07
CA ALA A 131 -14.73 13.63 12.27
C ALA A 131 -15.30 13.37 10.87
N PHE A 132 -15.70 12.14 10.58
CA PHE A 132 -16.28 11.79 9.30
C PHE A 132 -17.77 12.12 9.24
N GLU A 133 -18.14 12.90 8.25
CA GLU A 133 -19.53 13.22 7.94
C GLU A 133 -19.93 12.50 6.64
N PRO A 134 -20.90 11.59 6.67
CA PRO A 134 -21.38 10.92 5.48
C PRO A 134 -21.90 11.92 4.44
N ILE A 135 -21.49 11.73 3.18
CA ILE A 135 -21.97 12.55 2.06
C ILE A 135 -22.97 11.71 1.26
N VAL A 136 -24.23 12.12 1.29
CA VAL A 136 -25.27 11.52 0.46
C VAL A 136 -25.25 12.17 -0.91
N ASN A 137 -24.90 11.40 -1.95
CA ASN A 137 -24.98 11.84 -3.33
C ASN A 137 -25.65 10.74 -4.16
N VAL A 138 -26.84 11.02 -4.64
CA VAL A 138 -27.69 10.07 -5.38
C VAL A 138 -27.08 9.59 -6.71
N LEU A 139 -26.07 10.29 -7.22
CA LEU A 139 -25.36 9.91 -8.44
C LEU A 139 -24.27 8.86 -8.19
N VAL A 140 -23.91 8.62 -6.92
CA VAL A 140 -22.89 7.62 -6.59
C VAL A 140 -23.49 6.23 -6.70
N THR A 141 -22.92 5.42 -7.55
CA THR A 141 -23.31 4.01 -7.74
C THR A 141 -22.22 3.07 -7.22
N ARG A 142 -22.64 2.01 -6.53
CA ARG A 142 -21.75 0.94 -6.07
C ARG A 142 -21.61 -0.11 -7.17
N GLY A 143 -20.38 -0.55 -7.38
CA GLY A 143 -20.01 -1.64 -8.28
C GLY A 143 -18.88 -2.49 -7.70
N VAL A 144 -18.32 -3.34 -8.53
CA VAL A 144 -17.21 -4.22 -8.20
C VAL A 144 -15.98 -3.78 -9.01
N GLY A 145 -14.87 -3.61 -8.34
CA GLY A 145 -13.57 -3.29 -8.92
C GLY A 145 -12.69 -4.52 -9.10
N ALA A 146 -11.40 -4.29 -9.29
CA ALA A 146 -10.40 -5.34 -9.42
C ALA A 146 -10.38 -6.25 -8.18
N GLY A 147 -10.18 -7.55 -8.39
CA GLY A 147 -10.14 -8.53 -7.30
C GLY A 147 -11.43 -8.71 -6.51
N GLY A 148 -12.59 -8.25 -7.03
CA GLY A 148 -13.87 -8.34 -6.34
C GLY A 148 -14.08 -7.28 -5.26
N LEU A 149 -13.18 -6.30 -5.14
CA LEU A 149 -13.25 -5.23 -4.14
C LEU A 149 -14.32 -4.20 -4.50
N ALA A 150 -14.81 -3.47 -3.49
CA ALA A 150 -15.82 -2.44 -3.70
C ALA A 150 -15.28 -1.29 -4.56
N ARG A 151 -16.13 -0.79 -5.46
CA ARG A 151 -15.89 0.39 -6.30
C ARG A 151 -17.11 1.30 -6.23
N TYR A 152 -16.89 2.60 -6.12
CA TYR A 152 -17.92 3.63 -6.15
C TYR A 152 -17.67 4.58 -7.29
N THR A 153 -18.69 4.84 -8.13
CA THR A 153 -18.53 5.64 -9.35
C THR A 153 -19.62 6.69 -9.48
N ILE A 154 -19.27 7.82 -10.09
CA ILE A 154 -20.22 8.78 -10.65
C ILE A 154 -20.07 8.77 -12.16
N ARG A 155 -21.18 8.63 -12.89
CA ARG A 155 -21.24 8.59 -14.34
C ARG A 155 -22.04 9.75 -14.89
N SER A 156 -21.68 10.22 -16.06
CA SER A 156 -22.49 11.15 -16.87
C SER A 156 -23.16 10.38 -18.00
N ALA A 157 -24.41 10.70 -18.24
CA ALA A 157 -25.16 10.19 -19.40
C ALA A 157 -25.25 11.27 -20.47
N GLN A 158 -24.14 11.87 -20.89
CA GLN A 158 -24.13 12.82 -22.01
C GLN A 158 -23.90 12.07 -23.31
N SER A 159 -24.76 12.38 -24.30
CA SER A 159 -24.61 11.92 -25.71
C SER A 159 -24.72 10.41 -25.93
N GLY A 160 -25.47 9.67 -25.08
CA GLY A 160 -25.70 8.24 -25.28
C GLY A 160 -24.51 7.33 -24.90
N GLN A 161 -23.41 7.89 -24.41
CA GLN A 161 -22.28 7.14 -23.85
C GLN A 161 -22.17 7.44 -22.35
N GLU A 162 -22.17 6.37 -21.54
CA GLU A 162 -21.87 6.48 -20.12
C GLU A 162 -20.37 6.72 -19.89
N GLU A 163 -20.02 7.90 -19.40
CA GLU A 163 -18.66 8.27 -19.04
C GLU A 163 -18.49 8.25 -17.53
N VAL A 164 -17.43 7.59 -17.01
CA VAL A 164 -17.05 7.67 -15.61
C VAL A 164 -16.37 9.00 -15.34
N MET A 165 -17.00 9.87 -14.56
CA MET A 165 -16.48 11.20 -14.19
C MET A 165 -15.52 11.11 -13.00
N ALA A 166 -15.90 10.32 -12.00
CA ALA A 166 -15.07 10.03 -10.83
C ALA A 166 -15.32 8.61 -10.34
N ASP A 167 -14.28 7.99 -9.81
CA ASP A 167 -14.37 6.71 -9.14
C ASP A 167 -13.43 6.61 -7.94
N ALA A 168 -13.87 5.85 -6.93
CA ALA A 168 -13.06 5.41 -5.81
C ALA A 168 -13.05 3.88 -5.78
N THR A 169 -11.87 3.31 -5.62
CA THR A 169 -11.62 1.86 -5.57
C THR A 169 -10.75 1.52 -4.38
N LEU A 170 -10.67 0.24 -4.04
CA LEU A 170 -9.69 -0.24 -3.09
C LEU A 170 -8.47 -0.80 -3.83
N ASN A 171 -7.27 -0.34 -3.46
CA ASN A 171 -6.02 -0.96 -3.88
C ASN A 171 -5.87 -2.33 -3.21
N TRP A 172 -6.22 -2.38 -1.93
CA TRP A 172 -6.22 -3.60 -1.12
C TRP A 172 -7.12 -3.43 0.11
N GLN A 173 -7.42 -4.56 0.75
CA GLN A 173 -8.22 -4.62 1.97
C GLN A 173 -7.69 -5.73 2.89
N SER A 174 -7.47 -5.39 4.15
CA SER A 174 -7.12 -6.31 5.24
C SER A 174 -8.30 -6.46 6.21
N PRO A 175 -8.20 -7.28 7.25
CA PRO A 175 -9.24 -7.33 8.30
C PRO A 175 -9.49 -5.99 8.99
N ARG A 176 -8.50 -5.10 9.09
CA ARG A 176 -8.58 -3.84 9.84
C ARG A 176 -8.62 -2.59 8.97
N TYR A 177 -8.09 -2.64 7.76
CA TYR A 177 -7.89 -1.46 6.92
C TYR A 177 -8.31 -1.71 5.48
N GLY A 178 -8.63 -0.63 4.77
CA GLY A 178 -8.75 -0.61 3.32
C GLY A 178 -8.14 0.65 2.73
N GLU A 179 -7.26 0.51 1.74
CA GLU A 179 -6.63 1.65 1.06
C GLU A 179 -7.46 2.10 -0.12
N ILE A 180 -7.89 3.36 -0.07
CA ILE A 180 -8.70 3.99 -1.10
C ILE A 180 -7.80 4.65 -2.15
N ALA A 181 -8.02 4.29 -3.42
CA ALA A 181 -7.56 5.01 -4.58
C ALA A 181 -8.74 5.79 -5.20
N VAL A 182 -8.49 7.00 -5.66
CA VAL A 182 -9.50 7.84 -6.31
C VAL A 182 -8.97 8.38 -7.63
N ASN A 183 -9.84 8.41 -8.62
CA ASN A 183 -9.60 9.08 -9.87
C ASN A 183 -10.76 10.02 -10.21
N THR A 184 -10.46 11.24 -10.65
CA THR A 184 -11.43 12.19 -11.20
C THR A 184 -10.88 12.74 -12.49
N ARG A 185 -11.63 12.57 -13.57
CA ARG A 185 -11.21 13.07 -14.89
C ARG A 185 -10.94 14.57 -14.84
N PRO A 186 -9.92 15.07 -15.56
CA PRO A 186 -9.52 16.49 -15.51
C PRO A 186 -10.67 17.46 -15.72
N GLN A 187 -11.53 17.20 -16.73
CA GLN A 187 -12.68 18.05 -17.07
C GLN A 187 -13.80 18.05 -16.00
N HIS A 188 -13.78 17.11 -15.08
CA HIS A 188 -14.79 16.96 -14.02
C HIS A 188 -14.24 17.25 -12.63
N ARG A 189 -13.02 17.79 -12.53
CA ARG A 189 -12.42 18.20 -11.26
C ARG A 189 -13.10 19.43 -10.67
N ARG A 190 -12.93 19.67 -9.37
CA ARG A 190 -13.49 20.80 -8.60
C ARG A 190 -15.03 20.87 -8.56
N GLN A 191 -15.72 19.78 -8.90
CA GLN A 191 -17.19 19.65 -8.83
C GLN A 191 -17.67 18.83 -7.64
N GLY A 192 -16.76 18.45 -6.74
CA GLY A 192 -17.09 17.64 -5.56
C GLY A 192 -17.22 16.12 -5.81
N TRP A 193 -17.11 15.65 -7.07
CA TRP A 193 -17.31 14.25 -7.42
C TRP A 193 -16.32 13.31 -6.73
N GLY A 194 -15.03 13.66 -6.71
CA GLY A 194 -14.01 12.89 -6.00
C GLY A 194 -14.33 12.74 -4.51
N ARG A 195 -14.77 13.83 -3.86
CA ARG A 195 -15.18 13.83 -2.45
C ARG A 195 -16.35 12.88 -2.20
N SER A 196 -17.37 12.90 -3.09
CA SER A 196 -18.55 12.05 -2.97
C SER A 196 -18.21 10.55 -3.05
N VAL A 197 -17.40 10.14 -4.04
CA VAL A 197 -17.03 8.71 -4.20
C VAL A 197 -16.11 8.23 -3.09
N VAL A 198 -15.16 9.06 -2.62
CA VAL A 198 -14.29 8.73 -1.49
C VAL A 198 -15.09 8.60 -0.21
N ALA A 199 -16.02 9.52 0.06
CA ALA A 199 -16.87 9.45 1.24
C ALA A 199 -17.76 8.19 1.24
N ALA A 200 -18.34 7.83 0.10
CA ALA A 200 -19.18 6.63 -0.03
C ALA A 200 -18.37 5.34 0.21
N LEU A 201 -17.15 5.24 -0.34
CA LEU A 201 -16.29 4.09 -0.11
C LEU A 201 -15.76 4.06 1.34
N SER A 202 -15.51 5.23 1.93
CA SER A 202 -15.12 5.35 3.34
C SER A 202 -16.21 4.84 4.26
N GLN A 203 -17.48 5.24 4.02
CA GLN A 203 -18.63 4.73 4.77
C GLN A 203 -18.73 3.21 4.68
N HIS A 204 -18.59 2.65 3.48
CA HIS A 204 -18.61 1.20 3.28
C HIS A 204 -17.53 0.46 4.09
N LEU A 205 -16.33 1.02 4.18
CA LEU A 205 -15.25 0.43 5.00
C LEU A 205 -15.58 0.51 6.49
N LEU A 206 -16.09 1.66 6.97
CA LEU A 206 -16.50 1.84 8.37
C LEU A 206 -17.63 0.88 8.75
N ASP A 207 -18.64 0.72 7.90
CA ASP A 207 -19.76 -0.22 8.10
C ASP A 207 -19.28 -1.68 8.17
N SER A 208 -18.15 -1.98 7.53
CA SER A 208 -17.52 -3.31 7.58
C SER A 208 -16.48 -3.45 8.70
N GLY A 209 -16.40 -2.49 9.62
CA GLY A 209 -15.47 -2.48 10.76
C GLY A 209 -14.02 -2.21 10.40
N ARG A 210 -13.76 -1.57 9.24
CA ARG A 210 -12.42 -1.25 8.76
C ARG A 210 -12.16 0.24 8.78
N THR A 211 -10.91 0.61 9.07
CA THR A 211 -10.46 1.99 8.97
C THR A 211 -10.03 2.30 7.54
N PRO A 212 -10.64 3.30 6.88
CA PRO A 212 -10.18 3.77 5.59
C PRO A 212 -8.79 4.41 5.67
N LEU A 213 -7.90 4.03 4.77
CA LEU A 213 -6.59 4.64 4.55
C LEU A 213 -6.52 5.32 3.20
N TYR A 214 -5.70 6.37 3.13
CA TYR A 214 -5.45 7.12 1.92
C TYR A 214 -3.96 7.42 1.82
N VAL A 215 -3.32 6.91 0.80
CA VAL A 215 -1.89 7.09 0.56
C VAL A 215 -1.71 8.06 -0.61
N VAL A 216 -0.87 9.06 -0.41
CA VAL A 216 -0.72 10.15 -1.39
C VAL A 216 0.71 10.68 -1.39
N SER A 217 1.20 11.04 -2.59
CA SER A 217 2.46 11.75 -2.74
C SER A 217 2.45 13.08 -1.98
N GLU A 218 3.57 13.40 -1.34
CA GLU A 218 3.74 14.69 -0.65
C GLU A 218 3.56 15.90 -1.58
N GLU A 219 3.81 15.71 -2.88
CA GLU A 219 3.70 16.76 -3.89
C GLU A 219 2.27 16.93 -4.43
N ASN A 220 1.37 15.97 -4.18
CA ASN A 220 0.00 16.01 -4.69
C ASN A 220 -0.96 16.78 -3.78
N ALA A 221 -0.81 18.10 -3.74
CA ALA A 221 -1.62 19.00 -2.92
C ALA A 221 -3.13 18.84 -3.15
N ALA A 222 -3.56 18.60 -4.40
CA ALA A 222 -4.98 18.43 -4.71
C ALA A 222 -5.58 17.16 -4.07
N SER A 223 -4.83 16.07 -4.08
CA SER A 223 -5.24 14.80 -3.48
C SER A 223 -5.20 14.88 -1.94
N ILE A 224 -4.22 15.60 -1.38
CA ILE A 224 -4.15 15.88 0.07
C ILE A 224 -5.39 16.66 0.51
N GLN A 225 -5.73 17.77 -0.17
CA GLN A 225 -6.93 18.55 0.14
C GLN A 225 -8.21 17.73 0.03
N LEU A 226 -8.30 16.84 -0.97
CA LEU A 226 -9.43 15.93 -1.11
C LEU A 226 -9.55 15.03 0.11
N ALA A 227 -8.48 14.35 0.51
CA ALA A 227 -8.48 13.46 1.69
C ALA A 227 -8.90 14.22 2.96
N GLU A 228 -8.30 15.37 3.23
CA GLU A 228 -8.60 16.19 4.40
C GLU A 228 -10.06 16.69 4.39
N SER A 229 -10.61 17.02 3.22
CA SER A 229 -12.01 17.45 3.07
C SER A 229 -13.05 16.37 3.40
N VAL A 230 -12.66 15.09 3.33
CA VAL A 230 -13.49 13.95 3.72
C VAL A 230 -13.35 13.61 5.22
N GLY A 231 -12.33 14.12 5.88
CA GLY A 231 -12.08 13.86 7.30
C GLY A 231 -10.86 12.96 7.57
N PHE A 232 -10.06 12.66 6.55
CA PHE A 232 -8.78 11.98 6.76
C PHE A 232 -7.80 12.90 7.48
N ARG A 233 -6.94 12.31 8.30
CA ARG A 233 -5.90 12.99 9.06
C ARG A 233 -4.55 12.35 8.78
N ASP A 234 -3.51 13.19 8.62
CA ASP A 234 -2.14 12.72 8.47
C ASP A 234 -1.72 11.94 9.73
N THR A 235 -1.30 10.71 9.54
CA THR A 235 -0.83 9.84 10.64
C THR A 235 0.59 10.15 11.08
N GLY A 236 1.31 11.01 10.34
CA GLY A 236 2.75 11.24 10.49
C GLY A 236 3.63 10.17 9.85
N ALA A 237 3.06 9.04 9.41
CA ALA A 237 3.82 8.01 8.73
C ALA A 237 4.24 8.46 7.33
N ARG A 238 5.46 8.10 6.96
CA ARG A 238 6.06 8.39 5.65
C ARG A 238 6.65 7.11 5.07
N GLU A 239 6.35 6.87 3.81
CA GLU A 239 6.87 5.73 3.07
C GLU A 239 7.58 6.17 1.80
N LEU A 240 8.62 5.45 1.46
CA LEU A 240 9.31 5.55 0.18
C LEU A 240 8.57 4.69 -0.83
N PHE A 241 8.38 5.22 -2.03
CA PHE A 241 7.91 4.46 -3.17
C PHE A 241 8.93 4.61 -4.29
N LEU A 242 9.67 3.53 -4.56
CA LEU A 242 10.84 3.57 -5.43
C LEU A 242 10.66 2.61 -6.60
N GLN A 243 10.98 3.05 -7.81
CA GLN A 243 11.27 2.15 -8.91
C GLN A 243 12.78 1.91 -8.93
N ALA A 244 13.20 0.67 -8.78
CA ALA A 244 14.61 0.38 -8.57
C ALA A 244 14.98 -1.04 -9.03
N ALA A 245 16.28 -1.30 -9.16
CA ALA A 245 16.83 -2.63 -9.38
C ALA A 245 18.01 -2.89 -8.43
N LEU A 246 18.10 -4.10 -7.89
CA LEU A 246 19.22 -4.47 -7.01
C LEU A 246 20.52 -4.49 -7.80
N ARG A 247 21.55 -3.80 -7.31
CA ARG A 247 22.88 -3.79 -7.92
C ARG A 247 23.53 -5.17 -7.89
N GLY A 248 24.25 -5.53 -8.96
CA GLY A 248 25.14 -6.69 -8.96
C GLY A 248 26.25 -6.55 -7.92
N GLN A 249 26.68 -7.67 -7.36
CA GLN A 249 27.95 -7.68 -6.62
C GLN A 249 29.09 -7.44 -7.63
N ARG A 250 29.93 -6.45 -7.36
CA ARG A 250 31.17 -6.25 -8.09
C ARG A 250 32.24 -7.18 -7.55
#